data_21e59cddb291e71f1403b21b9c416f40
#
_entry.id   21e59cddb291e71f1403b21b9c416f40
#
_cell.length_a   1.000
_cell.length_b   1.000
_cell.length_c   1.000
_cell.angle_alpha   90.00
_cell.angle_beta   90.00
_cell.angle_gamma   90.00
#
_symmetry.space_group_name_H-M   'P 1'
#
loop_
_entity.id
_entity.type
_entity.pdbx_description
1 polymer ?
#
loop_
_entity_poly.entity_id
_entity_poly.type
_entity_poly.pdbx_seq_one_letter_code
_entity_poly.pdbx_strand_id
1 'polypeptide(L)'
;GNTIKTLRKAKGVTQEEVARELGVSYQAVSKYENEVAQPDISLIPLLAQYFGVTIDELFGYKLDALTNKEKFVRFMADNQILIFQESGEYFINTENFSTNAQISKIGEVLADCICENYLEFDVLTGMAYHGISFSAMAASVLYNKYGKTINYCHARQNPDSRGRMICGHTLQAGERVVIVDDGVSTGQSVDRWIEETKKCVDINVVALVTVFARDDMPGGIGRHLLEEKYGMKVYSVISDQDIQKALEKGIVRR
;
A
#
# COMPACT_ATOMS: atom_id res chain seq x y z
N GLY A 1 -15.26 29.35 2.77
CA GLY A 1 -16.37 30.21 3.16
C GLY A 1 -17.70 29.50 3.09
N ASN A 2 -18.04 28.96 1.95
CA ASN A 2 -19.34 28.26 1.73
C ASN A 2 -19.52 27.05 2.67
N THR A 3 -18.43 26.35 3.02
CA THR A 3 -18.46 25.21 3.94
C THR A 3 -18.88 25.63 5.36
N ILE A 4 -18.31 26.73 5.90
CA ILE A 4 -18.65 27.24 7.24
C ILE A 4 -20.13 27.60 7.31
N LYS A 5 -20.65 28.30 6.29
CA LYS A 5 -22.07 28.66 6.19
C LYS A 5 -22.98 27.44 6.13
N THR A 6 -22.60 26.42 5.37
CA THR A 6 -23.35 25.15 5.23
C THR A 6 -23.37 24.40 6.55
N LEU A 7 -22.23 24.24 7.20
CA LEU A 7 -22.11 23.54 8.51
C LEU A 7 -22.92 24.27 9.60
N ARG A 8 -22.85 25.62 9.64
CA ARG A 8 -23.62 26.42 10.57
C ARG A 8 -25.13 26.22 10.40
N LYS A 9 -25.60 26.28 9.14
CA LYS A 9 -27.03 26.04 8.83
C LYS A 9 -27.46 24.63 9.18
N ALA A 10 -26.64 23.62 8.90
CA ALA A 10 -26.91 22.24 9.24
C ALA A 10 -27.00 22.03 10.76
N LYS A 11 -26.18 22.77 11.54
CA LYS A 11 -26.24 22.76 13.00
C LYS A 11 -27.38 23.57 13.58
N GLY A 12 -28.06 24.40 12.77
CA GLY A 12 -29.21 25.23 13.16
C GLY A 12 -28.84 26.44 14.04
N VAL A 13 -27.58 26.93 13.97
CA VAL A 13 -27.08 28.02 14.83
C VAL A 13 -26.92 29.32 14.03
N THR A 14 -26.91 30.46 14.76
CA THR A 14 -26.73 31.80 14.19
C THR A 14 -25.24 32.15 14.03
N GLN A 15 -24.93 33.21 13.27
CA GLN A 15 -23.54 33.70 13.14
C GLN A 15 -23.04 34.27 14.48
N GLU A 16 -23.91 34.86 15.29
CA GLU A 16 -23.61 35.36 16.63
C GLU A 16 -23.22 34.24 17.60
N GLU A 17 -23.89 33.10 17.54
CA GLU A 17 -23.57 31.93 18.36
C GLU A 17 -22.20 31.38 17.97
N VAL A 18 -21.91 31.22 16.68
CA VAL A 18 -20.58 30.80 16.22
C VAL A 18 -19.51 31.80 16.65
N ALA A 19 -19.76 33.10 16.52
CA ALA A 19 -18.82 34.16 16.91
C ALA A 19 -18.49 34.09 18.42
N ARG A 20 -19.49 33.89 19.26
CA ARG A 20 -19.35 33.75 20.71
C ARG A 20 -18.49 32.55 21.08
N GLU A 21 -18.76 31.39 20.48
CA GLU A 21 -18.02 30.16 20.78
C GLU A 21 -16.56 30.22 20.33
N LEU A 22 -16.29 30.92 19.23
CA LEU A 22 -14.93 31.08 18.70
C LEU A 22 -14.17 32.28 19.30
N GLY A 23 -14.83 33.10 20.13
CA GLY A 23 -14.22 34.31 20.69
C GLY A 23 -13.89 35.39 19.64
N VAL A 24 -14.68 35.47 18.56
CA VAL A 24 -14.49 36.46 17.48
C VAL A 24 -15.74 37.33 17.34
N SER A 25 -15.62 38.40 16.54
CA SER A 25 -16.79 39.24 16.25
C SER A 25 -17.75 38.61 15.26
N TYR A 26 -19.05 38.93 15.35
CA TYR A 26 -20.06 38.57 14.34
C TYR A 26 -19.63 38.93 12.93
N GLN A 27 -19.06 40.14 12.75
CA GLN A 27 -18.58 40.63 11.46
C GLN A 27 -17.46 39.72 10.89
N ALA A 28 -16.62 39.16 11.75
CA ALA A 28 -15.59 38.21 11.33
C ALA A 28 -16.21 36.95 10.75
N VAL A 29 -17.18 36.32 11.45
CA VAL A 29 -17.88 35.14 10.98
C VAL A 29 -18.61 35.42 9.65
N SER A 30 -19.28 36.56 9.56
CA SER A 30 -19.94 36.99 8.31
C SER A 30 -18.96 37.11 7.15
N LYS A 31 -17.75 37.69 7.38
CA LYS A 31 -16.70 37.77 6.37
C LYS A 31 -16.17 36.39 5.97
N TYR A 32 -16.01 35.46 6.91
CA TYR A 32 -15.59 34.10 6.63
C TYR A 32 -16.61 33.38 5.74
N GLU A 33 -17.90 33.47 6.06
CA GLU A 33 -18.98 32.85 5.30
C GLU A 33 -19.15 33.40 3.88
N ASN A 34 -18.86 34.69 3.69
CA ASN A 34 -18.95 35.38 2.41
C ASN A 34 -17.63 35.45 1.64
N GLU A 35 -16.59 34.74 2.12
CA GLU A 35 -15.26 34.64 1.47
C GLU A 35 -14.53 36.01 1.34
N VAL A 36 -14.91 36.96 2.15
CA VAL A 36 -14.27 38.30 2.22
C VAL A 36 -12.98 38.27 3.03
N ALA A 37 -12.90 37.33 4.00
CA ALA A 37 -11.71 37.07 4.81
C ALA A 37 -11.61 35.59 5.12
N GLN A 38 -10.41 35.15 5.47
CA GLN A 38 -10.17 33.79 5.96
C GLN A 38 -10.01 33.80 7.47
N PRO A 39 -10.49 32.73 8.19
CA PRO A 39 -10.18 32.55 9.60
C PRO A 39 -8.67 32.43 9.81
N ASP A 40 -8.18 32.94 10.92
CA ASP A 40 -6.81 32.69 11.36
C ASP A 40 -6.59 31.19 11.51
N ILE A 41 -5.37 30.72 11.22
CA ILE A 41 -5.02 29.30 11.27
C ILE A 41 -5.28 28.68 12.64
N SER A 42 -5.15 29.47 13.71
CA SER A 42 -5.43 29.06 15.09
C SER A 42 -6.92 28.78 15.36
N LEU A 43 -7.82 29.34 14.57
CA LEU A 43 -9.25 29.14 14.66
C LEU A 43 -9.72 27.88 13.91
N ILE A 44 -8.92 27.35 12.99
CA ILE A 44 -9.31 26.20 12.18
C ILE A 44 -9.63 24.96 13.03
N PRO A 45 -8.79 24.55 14.01
CA PRO A 45 -9.11 23.42 14.88
C PRO A 45 -10.38 23.65 15.72
N LEU A 46 -10.59 24.88 16.20
CA LEU A 46 -11.77 25.25 16.99
C LEU A 46 -13.06 25.19 16.14
N LEU A 47 -13.01 25.68 14.89
CA LEU A 47 -14.11 25.56 13.94
C LEU A 47 -14.46 24.10 13.64
N ALA A 48 -13.45 23.26 13.39
CA ALA A 48 -13.65 21.84 13.14
C ALA A 48 -14.30 21.15 14.34
N GLN A 49 -13.78 21.40 15.55
CA GLN A 49 -14.32 20.89 16.80
C GLN A 49 -15.75 21.37 17.05
N TYR A 50 -16.03 22.65 16.87
CA TYR A 50 -17.35 23.24 17.10
C TYR A 50 -18.41 22.63 16.19
N PHE A 51 -18.08 22.43 14.91
CA PHE A 51 -18.99 21.82 13.95
C PHE A 51 -18.99 20.28 14.00
N GLY A 52 -18.08 19.64 14.73
CA GLY A 52 -17.97 18.18 14.81
C GLY A 52 -17.52 17.53 13.49
N VAL A 53 -16.65 18.21 12.76
CA VAL A 53 -16.09 17.76 11.48
C VAL A 53 -14.58 17.71 11.54
N THR A 54 -13.96 17.02 10.58
CA THR A 54 -12.49 17.08 10.40
C THR A 54 -12.05 18.41 9.77
N ILE A 55 -10.78 18.75 9.90
CA ILE A 55 -10.21 19.94 9.25
C ILE A 55 -10.36 19.85 7.73
N ASP A 56 -10.18 18.66 7.15
CA ASP A 56 -10.34 18.42 5.71
C ASP A 56 -11.78 18.70 5.26
N GLU A 57 -12.77 18.21 6.01
CA GLU A 57 -14.18 18.48 5.74
C GLU A 57 -14.51 19.98 5.86
N LEU A 58 -13.89 20.68 6.82
CA LEU A 58 -14.04 22.13 6.98
C LEU A 58 -13.51 22.88 5.75
N PHE A 59 -12.46 22.40 5.11
CA PHE A 59 -11.93 22.94 3.85
C PHE A 59 -12.67 22.43 2.61
N GLY A 60 -13.71 21.61 2.79
CA GLY A 60 -14.50 21.04 1.69
C GLY A 60 -13.82 19.87 1.00
N TYR A 61 -12.70 19.39 1.51
CA TYR A 61 -12.14 18.12 1.10
C TYR A 61 -12.96 17.01 1.78
N LYS A 62 -13.73 16.29 1.00
CA LYS A 62 -14.11 14.94 1.41
C LYS A 62 -12.83 14.14 1.34
N LEU A 63 -12.27 13.78 2.50
CA LEU A 63 -11.33 12.69 2.55
C LEU A 63 -11.97 11.56 1.76
N ASP A 64 -11.31 11.09 0.73
CA ASP A 64 -11.66 9.83 0.11
C ASP A 64 -11.71 8.85 1.28
N ALA A 65 -12.90 8.41 1.67
CA ALA A 65 -13.08 7.58 2.87
C ALA A 65 -12.44 6.20 2.70
N LEU A 66 -11.75 5.98 1.56
CA LEU A 66 -11.07 4.75 1.23
C LEU A 66 -9.70 4.70 1.90
N THR A 67 -9.45 3.59 2.57
CA THR A 67 -8.11 3.22 3.05
C THR A 67 -7.14 3.04 1.87
N ASN A 68 -5.83 3.02 2.13
CA ASN A 68 -4.82 2.77 1.09
C ASN A 68 -5.05 1.43 0.39
N LYS A 69 -5.43 0.40 1.12
CA LYS A 69 -5.79 -0.91 0.57
C LYS A 69 -7.00 -0.85 -0.36
N GLU A 70 -8.07 -0.17 0.06
CA GLU A 70 -9.28 0.00 -0.75
C GLU A 70 -9.02 0.80 -2.03
N LYS A 71 -8.19 1.86 -1.94
CA LYS A 71 -7.71 2.60 -3.12
C LYS A 71 -6.93 1.69 -4.07
N PHE A 72 -6.11 0.81 -3.52
CA PHE A 72 -5.33 -0.11 -4.33
C PHE A 72 -6.20 -1.22 -4.96
N VAL A 73 -7.17 -1.78 -4.23
CA VAL A 73 -8.16 -2.73 -4.79
C VAL A 73 -8.94 -2.08 -5.94
N ARG A 74 -9.41 -0.84 -5.77
CA ARG A 74 -10.06 -0.08 -6.85
C ARG A 74 -9.13 0.13 -8.04
N PHE A 75 -7.89 0.54 -7.81
CA PHE A 75 -6.89 0.69 -8.87
C PHE A 75 -6.69 -0.60 -9.66
N MET A 76 -6.62 -1.76 -9.00
CA MET A 76 -6.48 -3.05 -9.67
C MET A 76 -7.71 -3.40 -10.52
N ALA A 77 -8.92 -3.11 -10.04
CA ALA A 77 -10.15 -3.34 -10.79
C ALA A 77 -10.25 -2.40 -12.01
N ASP A 78 -9.98 -1.10 -11.83
CA ASP A 78 -10.03 -0.10 -12.89
C ASP A 78 -9.02 -0.38 -14.02
N ASN A 79 -7.93 -1.07 -13.70
CA ASN A 79 -6.88 -1.46 -14.66
C ASN A 79 -6.99 -2.91 -15.15
N GLN A 80 -8.11 -3.60 -14.88
CA GLN A 80 -8.33 -5.00 -15.27
C GLN A 80 -7.25 -5.97 -14.75
N ILE A 81 -6.62 -5.64 -13.63
CA ILE A 81 -5.70 -6.52 -12.93
C ILE A 81 -6.48 -7.44 -12.00
N LEU A 82 -7.47 -6.90 -11.28
CA LEU A 82 -8.47 -7.66 -10.54
C LEU A 82 -9.70 -7.83 -11.43
N ILE A 83 -9.99 -9.07 -11.84
CA ILE A 83 -11.04 -9.41 -12.78
C ILE A 83 -12.04 -10.32 -12.10
N PHE A 84 -13.32 -9.92 -12.06
CA PHE A 84 -14.42 -10.71 -11.55
C PHE A 84 -15.05 -11.52 -12.68
N GLN A 85 -15.35 -12.79 -12.41
CA GLN A 85 -16.02 -13.70 -13.32
C GLN A 85 -17.53 -13.73 -13.06
N GLU A 86 -18.31 -14.14 -14.03
CA GLU A 86 -19.77 -14.32 -13.89
C GLU A 86 -20.13 -15.33 -12.78
N SER A 87 -19.25 -16.29 -12.49
CA SER A 87 -19.39 -17.24 -11.37
C SER A 87 -19.34 -16.59 -10.00
N GLY A 88 -18.89 -15.33 -9.92
CA GLY A 88 -18.62 -14.62 -8.65
C GLY A 88 -17.22 -14.82 -8.12
N GLU A 89 -16.42 -15.67 -8.75
CA GLU A 89 -14.99 -15.80 -8.48
C GLU A 89 -14.21 -14.63 -9.07
N TYR A 90 -12.98 -14.43 -8.62
CA TYR A 90 -12.06 -13.45 -9.22
C TYR A 90 -10.68 -14.04 -9.41
N PHE A 91 -9.92 -13.43 -10.30
CA PHE A 91 -8.49 -13.70 -10.44
C PHE A 91 -7.70 -12.40 -10.59
N ILE A 92 -6.41 -12.49 -10.28
CA ILE A 92 -5.48 -11.39 -10.43
C ILE A 92 -4.60 -11.68 -11.64
N ASN A 93 -4.74 -10.82 -12.66
CA ASN A 93 -3.97 -10.88 -13.88
C ASN A 93 -2.77 -9.94 -13.80
N THR A 94 -1.65 -10.44 -13.31
CA THR A 94 -0.42 -9.66 -13.14
C THR A 94 0.22 -9.25 -14.47
N GLU A 95 -0.12 -9.89 -15.59
CA GLU A 95 0.31 -9.49 -16.94
C GLU A 95 -0.22 -8.10 -17.35
N ASN A 96 -1.31 -7.64 -16.73
CA ASN A 96 -1.90 -6.34 -17.00
C ASN A 96 -1.14 -5.16 -16.34
N PHE A 97 -0.08 -5.42 -15.58
CA PHE A 97 0.86 -4.36 -15.17
C PHE A 97 1.79 -3.98 -16.32
N SER A 98 1.25 -3.31 -17.33
CA SER A 98 1.90 -3.06 -18.61
C SER A 98 2.36 -1.62 -18.86
N THR A 99 1.96 -0.67 -17.99
CA THR A 99 2.35 0.73 -18.12
C THR A 99 3.30 1.17 -17.00
N ASN A 100 4.11 2.21 -17.27
CA ASN A 100 4.99 2.79 -16.25
C ASN A 100 4.22 3.33 -15.03
N ALA A 101 3.01 3.86 -15.22
CA ALA A 101 2.15 4.34 -14.12
C ALA A 101 1.73 3.18 -13.21
N GLN A 102 1.33 2.04 -13.79
CA GLN A 102 0.96 0.84 -13.04
C GLN A 102 2.16 0.25 -12.30
N ILE A 103 3.30 0.11 -12.95
CA ILE A 103 4.54 -0.40 -12.33
C ILE A 103 5.02 0.54 -11.22
N SER A 104 4.93 1.86 -11.42
CA SER A 104 5.26 2.83 -10.37
C SER A 104 4.35 2.67 -9.15
N LYS A 105 3.04 2.46 -9.37
CA LYS A 105 2.09 2.23 -8.27
C LYS A 105 2.39 0.96 -7.49
N ILE A 106 2.80 -0.12 -8.16
CA ILE A 106 3.25 -1.35 -7.49
C ILE A 106 4.49 -1.09 -6.64
N GLY A 107 5.49 -0.38 -7.17
CA GLY A 107 6.68 -0.01 -6.42
C GLY A 107 6.34 0.78 -5.15
N GLU A 108 5.40 1.72 -5.26
CA GLU A 108 4.93 2.53 -4.13
C GLU A 108 4.30 1.65 -3.04
N VAL A 109 3.28 0.84 -3.37
CA VAL A 109 2.57 0.05 -2.37
C VAL A 109 3.41 -1.05 -1.73
N LEU A 110 4.37 -1.63 -2.47
CA LEU A 110 5.32 -2.60 -1.92
C LEU A 110 6.32 -1.93 -0.97
N ALA A 111 6.87 -0.77 -1.33
CA ALA A 111 7.76 -0.01 -0.46
C ALA A 111 7.04 0.47 0.81
N ASP A 112 5.80 0.91 0.68
CA ASP A 112 4.95 1.29 1.80
C ASP A 112 4.73 0.08 2.73
N CYS A 113 4.38 -1.09 2.18
CA CYS A 113 4.21 -2.33 2.95
C CYS A 113 5.49 -2.72 3.70
N ILE A 114 6.67 -2.62 3.08
CA ILE A 114 7.97 -2.87 3.71
C ILE A 114 8.21 -1.90 4.89
N CYS A 115 7.94 -0.61 4.70
CA CYS A 115 8.16 0.41 5.72
C CYS A 115 7.14 0.35 6.85
N GLU A 116 5.87 0.13 6.55
CA GLU A 116 4.78 0.00 7.54
C GLU A 116 4.97 -1.21 8.46
N ASN A 117 5.62 -2.27 7.98
CA ASN A 117 5.96 -3.45 8.77
C ASN A 117 7.34 -3.36 9.43
N TYR A 118 8.01 -2.19 9.38
CA TYR A 118 9.31 -1.93 10.02
C TYR A 118 10.37 -2.95 9.68
N LEU A 119 10.41 -3.44 8.43
CA LEU A 119 11.35 -4.47 8.03
C LEU A 119 12.78 -3.92 8.00
N GLU A 120 13.65 -4.57 8.75
CA GLU A 120 15.08 -4.31 8.78
C GLU A 120 15.82 -5.37 7.96
N PHE A 121 16.47 -4.97 6.88
CA PHE A 121 17.14 -5.86 5.92
C PHE A 121 18.28 -5.15 5.19
N ASP A 122 19.14 -5.95 4.57
CA ASP A 122 20.34 -5.49 3.88
C ASP A 122 20.18 -5.58 2.36
N VAL A 123 19.39 -6.56 1.88
CA VAL A 123 19.21 -6.86 0.45
C VAL A 123 17.74 -7.02 0.11
N LEU A 124 17.31 -6.34 -0.96
CA LEU A 124 16.01 -6.59 -1.61
C LEU A 124 16.23 -7.46 -2.84
N THR A 125 15.48 -8.54 -2.96
CA THR A 125 15.53 -9.43 -4.12
C THR A 125 14.15 -9.64 -4.74
N GLY A 126 14.09 -9.65 -6.07
CA GLY A 126 12.86 -9.95 -6.81
C GLY A 126 12.87 -11.35 -7.40
N MET A 127 11.77 -12.07 -7.29
CA MET A 127 11.59 -13.37 -7.92
C MET A 127 11.34 -13.23 -9.43
N ALA A 128 11.81 -14.18 -10.22
CA ALA A 128 11.54 -14.21 -11.66
C ALA A 128 10.09 -14.73 -11.91
N TYR A 129 9.26 -13.99 -12.70
CA TYR A 129 9.66 -12.83 -13.50
C TYR A 129 9.09 -11.50 -12.97
N HIS A 130 7.81 -11.42 -12.57
CA HIS A 130 7.15 -10.17 -12.16
C HIS A 130 7.85 -9.51 -10.97
N GLY A 131 8.30 -10.31 -9.99
CA GLY A 131 9.03 -9.81 -8.84
C GLY A 131 10.29 -9.03 -9.18
N ILE A 132 10.91 -9.24 -10.38
CA ILE A 132 12.08 -8.47 -10.82
C ILE A 132 11.73 -7.00 -11.00
N SER A 133 10.71 -6.70 -11.81
CA SER A 133 10.27 -5.33 -12.07
C SER A 133 9.68 -4.69 -10.82
N PHE A 134 8.91 -5.43 -10.05
CA PHE A 134 8.25 -4.96 -8.84
C PHE A 134 9.26 -4.59 -7.75
N SER A 135 10.24 -5.43 -7.51
CA SER A 135 11.31 -5.15 -6.54
C SER A 135 12.21 -3.99 -6.96
N ALA A 136 12.51 -3.87 -8.25
CA ALA A 136 13.30 -2.74 -8.77
C ALA A 136 12.58 -1.41 -8.53
N MET A 137 11.27 -1.36 -8.78
CA MET A 137 10.46 -0.17 -8.51
C MET A 137 10.32 0.10 -7.01
N ALA A 138 10.13 -0.94 -6.19
CA ALA A 138 10.11 -0.80 -4.74
C ALA A 138 11.44 -0.27 -4.20
N ALA A 139 12.59 -0.75 -4.71
CA ALA A 139 13.92 -0.25 -4.36
C ALA A 139 14.08 1.24 -4.69
N SER A 140 13.59 1.66 -5.87
CA SER A 140 13.58 3.08 -6.26
C SER A 140 12.74 3.93 -5.30
N VAL A 141 11.56 3.47 -4.91
CA VAL A 141 10.70 4.18 -3.94
C VAL A 141 11.31 4.21 -2.55
N LEU A 142 11.90 3.11 -2.08
CA LEU A 142 12.61 3.04 -0.80
C LEU A 142 13.71 4.11 -0.72
N TYR A 143 14.45 4.33 -1.80
CA TYR A 143 15.44 5.40 -1.86
C TYR A 143 14.81 6.78 -1.92
N ASN A 144 13.93 7.04 -2.90
CA ASN A 144 13.43 8.37 -3.20
C ASN A 144 12.44 8.91 -2.14
N LYS A 145 11.57 8.04 -1.59
CA LYS A 145 10.53 8.43 -0.62
C LYS A 145 10.98 8.27 0.83
N TYR A 146 11.75 7.21 1.11
CA TYR A 146 12.11 6.83 2.48
C TYR A 146 13.58 7.05 2.83
N GLY A 147 14.42 7.47 1.87
CA GLY A 147 15.85 7.71 2.07
C GLY A 147 16.66 6.44 2.41
N LYS A 148 16.08 5.25 2.15
CA LYS A 148 16.73 3.97 2.46
C LYS A 148 17.64 3.53 1.32
N THR A 149 18.92 3.32 1.62
CA THR A 149 19.87 2.69 0.69
C THR A 149 20.02 1.23 1.09
N ILE A 150 19.77 0.33 0.15
CA ILE A 150 19.84 -1.13 0.32
C ILE A 150 20.55 -1.75 -0.88
N ASN A 151 21.12 -2.94 -0.71
CA ASN A 151 21.62 -3.73 -1.82
C ASN A 151 20.44 -4.32 -2.63
N TYR A 152 20.64 -4.51 -3.93
CA TYR A 152 19.61 -5.02 -4.82
C TYR A 152 20.13 -6.15 -5.69
N CYS A 153 19.38 -7.24 -5.75
CA CYS A 153 19.56 -8.32 -6.72
C CYS A 153 18.19 -8.87 -7.17
N HIS A 154 18.21 -9.78 -8.14
CA HIS A 154 17.01 -10.53 -8.49
C HIS A 154 17.34 -11.99 -8.78
N ALA A 155 16.35 -12.84 -8.54
CA ALA A 155 16.43 -14.27 -8.79
C ALA A 155 16.48 -14.57 -10.28
N ARG A 156 17.22 -15.60 -10.64
CA ARG A 156 17.13 -16.24 -11.96
C ARG A 156 16.25 -17.47 -11.88
N GLN A 157 15.52 -17.74 -12.94
CA GLN A 157 14.76 -18.99 -13.06
C GLN A 157 15.66 -20.20 -13.25
N ASN A 158 16.76 -20.00 -13.98
CA ASN A 158 17.80 -20.99 -14.19
C ASN A 158 19.18 -20.38 -13.90
N PRO A 159 20.13 -21.21 -13.44
CA PRO A 159 21.49 -20.72 -13.20
C PRO A 159 22.14 -20.22 -14.48
N ASP A 160 23.02 -19.23 -14.35
CA ASP A 160 23.86 -18.78 -15.47
C ASP A 160 24.97 -19.81 -15.79
N SER A 161 25.81 -19.51 -16.78
CA SER A 161 26.97 -20.35 -17.18
C SER A 161 27.97 -20.61 -16.05
N ARG A 162 27.90 -19.86 -14.94
CA ARG A 162 28.73 -20.00 -13.75
C ARG A 162 27.97 -20.63 -12.57
N GLY A 163 26.75 -21.12 -12.79
CA GLY A 163 25.91 -21.71 -11.77
C GLY A 163 25.22 -20.72 -10.82
N ARG A 164 25.24 -19.42 -11.11
CA ARG A 164 24.66 -18.41 -10.21
C ARG A 164 23.15 -18.27 -10.42
N MET A 165 22.40 -18.30 -9.31
CA MET A 165 20.93 -18.15 -9.27
C MET A 165 20.48 -16.69 -9.10
N ILE A 166 21.40 -15.72 -9.03
CA ILE A 166 21.11 -14.31 -8.81
C ILE A 166 21.84 -13.42 -9.83
N CYS A 167 21.30 -12.22 -10.03
CA CYS A 167 21.91 -11.14 -10.80
C CYS A 167 21.80 -9.83 -10.01
N GLY A 168 22.86 -9.01 -10.03
CA GLY A 168 22.99 -7.80 -9.24
C GLY A 168 23.96 -8.00 -8.08
N HIS A 169 23.61 -7.55 -6.87
CA HIS A 169 24.44 -7.71 -5.67
C HIS A 169 24.75 -9.18 -5.41
N THR A 170 26.02 -9.47 -5.08
CA THR A 170 26.44 -10.81 -4.69
C THR A 170 26.19 -11.00 -3.20
N LEU A 171 25.23 -11.88 -2.87
CA LEU A 171 24.85 -12.15 -1.48
C LEU A 171 26.03 -12.58 -0.63
N GLN A 172 26.09 -12.08 0.60
CA GLN A 172 27.10 -12.38 1.59
C GLN A 172 26.48 -13.17 2.74
N ALA A 173 27.31 -13.98 3.42
CA ALA A 173 26.86 -14.74 4.59
C ALA A 173 26.36 -13.80 5.70
N GLY A 174 25.20 -14.13 6.28
CA GLY A 174 24.55 -13.37 7.35
C GLY A 174 23.70 -12.19 6.87
N GLU A 175 23.69 -11.85 5.57
CA GLU A 175 22.82 -10.78 5.07
C GLU A 175 21.35 -11.11 5.28
N ARG A 176 20.58 -10.09 5.72
CA ARG A 176 19.13 -10.13 5.86
C ARG A 176 18.49 -9.80 4.52
N VAL A 177 17.67 -10.71 4.02
CA VAL A 177 17.08 -10.61 2.68
C VAL A 177 15.57 -10.47 2.79
N VAL A 178 15.01 -9.47 2.09
CA VAL A 178 13.58 -9.37 1.79
C VAL A 178 13.36 -9.80 0.33
N ILE A 179 12.45 -10.73 0.15
CA ILE A 179 12.03 -11.23 -1.17
C ILE A 179 10.78 -10.47 -1.61
N VAL A 180 10.69 -10.12 -2.88
CA VAL A 180 9.49 -9.53 -3.50
C VAL A 180 9.01 -10.43 -4.62
N ASP A 181 7.69 -10.68 -4.66
CA ASP A 181 7.03 -11.38 -5.76
C ASP A 181 5.65 -10.78 -6.05
N ASP A 182 4.99 -11.19 -7.11
CA ASP A 182 3.62 -10.76 -7.43
C ASP A 182 2.58 -11.41 -6.50
N GLY A 183 2.75 -12.66 -6.18
CA GLY A 183 1.86 -13.39 -5.29
C GLY A 183 2.49 -14.65 -4.72
N VAL A 184 1.83 -15.20 -3.70
CA VAL A 184 2.18 -16.51 -3.14
C VAL A 184 0.95 -17.41 -3.12
N SER A 185 1.10 -18.60 -3.72
CA SER A 185 0.11 -19.67 -3.66
C SER A 185 0.68 -20.90 -2.94
N THR A 186 1.45 -21.73 -3.62
CA THR A 186 2.12 -22.90 -3.03
C THR A 186 3.45 -22.59 -2.37
N GLY A 187 4.06 -21.43 -2.66
CA GLY A 187 5.37 -21.04 -2.17
C GLY A 187 6.56 -21.78 -2.79
N GLN A 188 6.34 -22.74 -3.70
CA GLN A 188 7.38 -23.61 -4.25
C GLN A 188 8.52 -22.88 -4.96
N SER A 189 8.22 -21.78 -5.69
CA SER A 189 9.24 -21.00 -6.38
C SER A 189 10.20 -20.32 -5.41
N VAL A 190 9.64 -19.72 -4.37
CA VAL A 190 10.40 -19.07 -3.29
C VAL A 190 11.18 -20.10 -2.48
N ASP A 191 10.54 -21.20 -2.12
CA ASP A 191 11.15 -22.32 -1.39
C ASP A 191 12.38 -22.84 -2.13
N ARG A 192 12.22 -23.19 -3.41
CA ARG A 192 13.31 -23.65 -4.27
C ARG A 192 14.44 -22.62 -4.35
N TRP A 193 14.12 -21.34 -4.53
CA TRP A 193 15.14 -20.31 -4.63
C TRP A 193 15.95 -20.17 -3.34
N ILE A 194 15.28 -20.21 -2.17
CA ILE A 194 15.94 -20.15 -0.86
C ILE A 194 16.86 -21.35 -0.68
N GLU A 195 16.37 -22.56 -0.98
CA GLU A 195 17.19 -23.79 -0.85
C GLU A 195 18.43 -23.76 -1.76
N GLU A 196 18.28 -23.41 -3.03
CA GLU A 196 19.41 -23.32 -3.96
C GLU A 196 20.40 -22.21 -3.56
N THR A 197 19.90 -21.08 -3.07
CA THR A 197 20.76 -19.98 -2.62
C THR A 197 21.55 -20.38 -1.35
N LYS A 198 20.89 -21.03 -0.39
CA LYS A 198 21.53 -21.47 0.87
C LYS A 198 22.57 -22.56 0.69
N LYS A 199 22.58 -23.30 -0.41
CA LYS A 199 23.68 -24.21 -0.77
C LYS A 199 25.00 -23.45 -1.07
N CYS A 200 24.88 -22.19 -1.52
CA CYS A 200 26.03 -21.38 -1.91
C CYS A 200 26.44 -20.37 -0.85
N VAL A 201 25.48 -19.79 -0.13
CA VAL A 201 25.70 -18.73 0.86
C VAL A 201 24.62 -18.79 1.93
N ASP A 202 25.02 -18.73 3.19
CA ASP A 202 24.09 -18.72 4.33
C ASP A 202 23.49 -17.32 4.52
N ILE A 203 22.27 -17.13 4.06
CA ILE A 203 21.51 -15.88 4.18
C ILE A 203 20.37 -16.02 5.19
N ASN A 204 19.95 -14.90 5.76
CA ASN A 204 18.79 -14.81 6.62
C ASN A 204 17.61 -14.19 5.86
N VAL A 205 16.67 -15.01 5.37
CA VAL A 205 15.46 -14.48 4.74
C VAL A 205 14.48 -14.00 5.81
N VAL A 206 14.29 -12.69 5.91
CA VAL A 206 13.46 -12.06 6.95
C VAL A 206 12.00 -11.93 6.54
N ALA A 207 11.73 -11.71 5.27
CA ALA A 207 10.35 -11.61 4.78
C ALA A 207 10.23 -11.92 3.28
N LEU A 208 9.01 -12.37 2.91
CA LEU A 208 8.47 -12.30 1.55
C LEU A 208 7.39 -11.20 1.54
N VAL A 209 7.47 -10.27 0.61
CA VAL A 209 6.48 -9.21 0.41
C VAL A 209 5.87 -9.37 -0.97
N THR A 210 4.55 -9.54 -1.04
CA THR A 210 3.81 -9.77 -2.30
C THR A 210 2.72 -8.73 -2.50
N VAL A 211 2.29 -8.56 -3.73
CA VAL A 211 1.12 -7.73 -4.05
C VAL A 211 -0.13 -8.36 -3.46
N PHE A 212 -0.24 -9.69 -3.60
CA PHE A 212 -1.41 -10.45 -3.19
C PHE A 212 -1.02 -11.80 -2.59
N ALA A 213 -1.73 -12.22 -1.54
CA ALA A 213 -1.64 -13.58 -1.00
C ALA A 213 -3.03 -14.21 -0.96
N ARG A 214 -3.13 -15.45 -1.47
CA ARG A 214 -4.33 -16.28 -1.41
C ARG A 214 -4.22 -17.22 -0.22
N ASP A 215 -4.77 -16.82 0.91
CA ASP A 215 -4.70 -17.62 2.13
C ASP A 215 -5.81 -18.70 2.18
N ASP A 216 -6.96 -18.46 1.51
CA ASP A 216 -8.17 -19.30 1.62
C ASP A 216 -8.40 -20.26 0.43
N MET A 217 -7.47 -20.34 -0.54
CA MET A 217 -7.61 -21.20 -1.71
C MET A 217 -7.01 -22.58 -1.48
N PRO A 218 -7.54 -23.63 -2.13
CA PRO A 218 -6.85 -24.91 -2.22
C PRO A 218 -5.45 -24.71 -2.81
N GLY A 219 -4.40 -24.97 -2.01
CA GLY A 219 -3.00 -24.66 -2.36
C GLY A 219 -2.47 -23.33 -1.82
N GLY A 220 -3.27 -22.53 -1.11
CA GLY A 220 -2.84 -21.29 -0.40
C GLY A 220 -2.00 -21.53 0.86
N ILE A 221 -1.43 -22.73 0.98
CA ILE A 221 -0.58 -23.14 2.12
C ILE A 221 0.83 -22.53 2.06
N GLY A 222 1.19 -21.89 0.94
CA GLY A 222 2.56 -21.42 0.71
C GLY A 222 3.05 -20.41 1.74
N ARG A 223 2.16 -19.54 2.22
CA ARG A 223 2.47 -18.60 3.32
C ARG A 223 2.91 -19.37 4.57
N HIS A 224 2.07 -20.23 5.09
CA HIS A 224 2.33 -21.01 6.31
C HIS A 224 3.57 -21.90 6.16
N LEU A 225 3.71 -22.55 5.01
CA LEU A 225 4.86 -23.41 4.71
C LEU A 225 6.17 -22.61 4.78
N LEU A 226 6.24 -21.43 4.18
CA LEU A 226 7.44 -20.60 4.17
C LEU A 226 7.72 -20.01 5.55
N GLU A 227 6.69 -19.54 6.27
CA GLU A 227 6.82 -19.03 7.63
C GLU A 227 7.31 -20.12 8.60
N GLU A 228 6.75 -21.33 8.53
CA GLU A 228 7.13 -22.45 9.38
C GLU A 228 8.56 -22.95 9.07
N LYS A 229 8.87 -23.13 7.78
CA LYS A 229 10.14 -23.71 7.34
C LYS A 229 11.34 -22.80 7.57
N TYR A 230 11.17 -21.50 7.36
CA TYR A 230 12.29 -20.54 7.38
C TYR A 230 12.25 -19.53 8.52
N GLY A 231 11.17 -19.49 9.31
CA GLY A 231 10.97 -18.49 10.36
C GLY A 231 10.77 -17.06 9.83
N MET A 232 10.64 -16.91 8.51
CA MET A 232 10.38 -15.63 7.86
C MET A 232 8.93 -15.19 8.03
N LYS A 233 8.61 -13.95 7.69
CA LYS A 233 7.23 -13.45 7.62
C LYS A 233 6.79 -13.26 6.17
N VAL A 234 5.51 -13.53 5.89
CA VAL A 234 4.90 -13.26 4.58
C VAL A 234 3.91 -12.12 4.71
N TYR A 235 4.18 -11.02 4.01
CA TYR A 235 3.32 -9.84 3.95
C TYR A 235 2.72 -9.70 2.56
N SER A 236 1.47 -9.30 2.49
CA SER A 236 0.81 -8.94 1.24
C SER A 236 0.23 -7.53 1.32
N VAL A 237 0.30 -6.79 0.21
CA VAL A 237 -0.30 -5.46 0.11
C VAL A 237 -1.81 -5.57 0.33
N ILE A 238 -2.44 -6.55 -0.32
CA ILE A 238 -3.87 -6.89 -0.14
C ILE A 238 -4.07 -8.40 0.02
N SER A 239 -5.21 -8.77 0.59
CA SER A 239 -5.67 -10.14 0.81
C SER A 239 -7.07 -10.36 0.23
N ASP A 240 -7.54 -11.61 0.22
CA ASP A 240 -8.93 -11.95 -0.12
C ASP A 240 -9.94 -11.14 0.72
N GLN A 241 -9.68 -10.95 2.01
CA GLN A 241 -10.54 -10.17 2.90
C GLN A 241 -10.63 -8.69 2.49
N ASP A 242 -9.54 -8.10 2.02
CA ASP A 242 -9.53 -6.70 1.56
C ASP A 242 -10.39 -6.55 0.31
N ILE A 243 -10.37 -7.53 -0.60
CA ILE A 243 -11.22 -7.56 -1.81
C ILE A 243 -12.69 -7.74 -1.44
N GLN A 244 -13.01 -8.66 -0.52
CA GLN A 244 -14.40 -8.86 -0.07
C GLN A 244 -14.97 -7.60 0.59
N LYS A 245 -14.22 -6.96 1.47
CA LYS A 245 -14.62 -5.67 2.07
C LYS A 245 -14.86 -4.57 1.03
N ALA A 246 -14.04 -4.53 -0.03
CA ALA A 246 -14.21 -3.57 -1.11
C ALA A 246 -15.50 -3.84 -1.92
N LEU A 247 -15.87 -5.10 -2.12
CA LEU A 247 -17.15 -5.50 -2.72
C LEU A 247 -18.34 -5.12 -1.84
N GLU A 248 -18.30 -5.44 -0.55
CA GLU A 248 -19.34 -5.11 0.43
C GLU A 248 -19.62 -3.60 0.50
N LYS A 249 -18.57 -2.79 0.42
CA LYS A 249 -18.65 -1.32 0.41
C LYS A 249 -19.03 -0.73 -0.95
N GLY A 250 -19.16 -1.54 -1.99
CA GLY A 250 -19.44 -1.08 -3.36
C GLY A 250 -18.30 -0.27 -4.01
N ILE A 251 -17.07 -0.43 -3.50
CA ILE A 251 -15.86 0.23 -4.04
C ILE A 251 -15.50 -0.37 -5.40
N VAL A 252 -15.66 -1.68 -5.52
CA VAL A 252 -15.55 -2.45 -6.77
C VAL A 252 -16.84 -3.21 -7.01
N ARG A 253 -17.12 -3.57 -8.26
CA ARG A 253 -18.33 -4.30 -8.66
C ARG A 253 -17.93 -5.59 -9.38
N ARG A 254 -18.75 -6.61 -9.19
CA ARG A 254 -18.66 -7.87 -9.95
C ARG A 254 -19.04 -7.66 -11.41
#